data_9a80ef408da5e6853c5bb96badf2e05e
#
_entry.id   9a80ef408da5e6853c5bb96badf2e05e
#
_cell.length_a   1.000
_cell.length_b   1.000
_cell.length_c   1.000
_cell.angle_alpha   90.00
_cell.angle_beta   90.00
_cell.angle_gamma   90.00
#
_symmetry.space_group_name_H-M   'P 1'
#
loop_
_entity.id
_entity.type
_entity.pdbx_description
1 polymer ?
#
loop_
_entity_poly.entity_id
_entity_poly.type
_entity_poly.pdbx_seq_one_letter_code
_entity_poly.pdbx_strand_id
1 'polypeptide(L)'
;MPRASDILSHGIPYEASNRAVPNKIDWRESGYVTGVKDQGNCGSCWAFSTTGTMEGQYMKNERTSISFSEQQLVDCSGPWGNNGCGGGLMENAYEYLKQFGLETESSYPYRAVEGQCRYNRQLGVAKVTGYYTLHSGNEAGLKSLVGSEGPAAVAVDVESDFMMYRSGIYQSQTCSPLGLNHAVLAVGYGTQDGTDYWIVKNSWGLSWGERGYIRMARNRGNMCGIASLASLPMVARFP
;
A
#
# COMPACT_ATOMS: atom_id res chain seq x y z
N MET A 1 3.97 2.45 -18.31
CA MET A 1 3.33 1.57 -17.30
C MET A 1 2.64 0.43 -18.03
N PRO A 2 2.77 -0.84 -17.59
CA PRO A 2 1.95 -1.93 -18.14
C PRO A 2 0.46 -1.57 -17.99
N ARG A 3 -0.38 -2.05 -18.89
CA ARG A 3 -1.81 -1.78 -18.82
C ARG A 3 -2.41 -2.46 -17.59
N ALA A 4 -3.38 -1.82 -16.94
CA ALA A 4 -4.08 -2.41 -15.80
C ALA A 4 -4.64 -3.84 -16.07
N SER A 5 -4.94 -4.15 -17.35
CA SER A 5 -5.37 -5.48 -17.79
C SER A 5 -4.31 -6.58 -17.61
N ASP A 6 -3.02 -6.24 -17.71
CA ASP A 6 -1.94 -7.21 -17.63
C ASP A 6 -1.60 -7.56 -16.17
N ILE A 7 -1.93 -6.65 -15.25
CA ILE A 7 -1.71 -6.78 -13.81
C ILE A 7 -2.79 -7.63 -13.14
N LEU A 8 -4.02 -7.52 -13.61
CA LEU A 8 -5.17 -8.27 -13.07
C LEU A 8 -5.13 -9.78 -13.37
N SER A 9 -4.23 -10.22 -14.27
CA SER A 9 -4.18 -11.63 -14.71
C SER A 9 -3.65 -12.60 -13.64
N HIS A 10 -2.97 -12.14 -12.59
CA HIS A 10 -2.35 -12.96 -11.55
C HIS A 10 -2.93 -12.80 -10.16
N GLY A 11 -3.73 -11.75 -9.92
CA GLY A 11 -4.42 -11.52 -8.66
C GLY A 11 -5.74 -12.28 -8.58
N ILE A 12 -6.16 -12.60 -7.36
CA ILE A 12 -7.47 -13.20 -7.08
C ILE A 12 -8.47 -12.05 -6.92
N PRO A 13 -9.54 -11.97 -7.76
CA PRO A 13 -10.57 -10.99 -7.55
C PRO A 13 -11.16 -11.10 -6.14
N TYR A 14 -11.16 -10.00 -5.41
CA TYR A 14 -11.73 -9.99 -4.07
C TYR A 14 -13.25 -9.93 -4.14
N GLU A 15 -13.89 -10.93 -3.59
CA GLU A 15 -15.33 -10.99 -3.39
C GLU A 15 -15.65 -10.60 -1.95
N ALA A 16 -16.39 -9.50 -1.78
CA ALA A 16 -16.80 -9.06 -0.45
C ALA A 16 -17.66 -10.14 0.21
N SER A 17 -17.27 -10.56 1.40
CA SER A 17 -18.08 -11.50 2.17
C SER A 17 -19.42 -10.84 2.55
N ASN A 18 -20.48 -11.64 2.75
CA ASN A 18 -21.77 -11.16 3.26
C ASN A 18 -21.71 -10.69 4.73
N ARG A 19 -20.52 -10.72 5.36
CA ARG A 19 -20.33 -10.19 6.72
C ARG A 19 -20.27 -8.68 6.68
N ALA A 20 -21.08 -8.05 7.55
CA ALA A 20 -21.01 -6.60 7.74
C ALA A 20 -19.62 -6.21 8.27
N VAL A 21 -18.97 -5.26 7.62
CA VAL A 21 -17.74 -4.65 8.12
C VAL A 21 -18.08 -3.50 9.07
N PRO A 22 -17.19 -3.13 10.01
CA PRO A 22 -17.40 -2.01 10.91
C PRO A 22 -17.69 -0.71 10.14
N ASN A 23 -18.47 0.21 10.75
CA ASN A 23 -18.68 1.54 10.17
C ASN A 23 -17.42 2.42 10.22
N LYS A 24 -16.52 2.13 11.18
CA LYS A 24 -15.23 2.78 11.35
C LYS A 24 -14.19 1.72 11.69
N ILE A 25 -12.99 1.84 11.12
CA ILE A 25 -11.82 1.06 11.51
C ILE A 25 -10.56 1.90 11.35
N ASP A 26 -9.61 1.70 12.26
CA ASP A 26 -8.27 2.30 12.23
C ASP A 26 -7.26 1.24 12.68
N TRP A 27 -6.59 0.65 11.73
CA TRP A 27 -5.64 -0.42 12.00
C TRP A 27 -4.40 0.03 12.78
N ARG A 28 -4.16 1.33 12.89
CA ARG A 28 -3.10 1.90 13.75
C ARG A 28 -3.34 1.59 15.22
N GLU A 29 -4.61 1.65 15.64
CA GLU A 29 -5.03 1.37 17.03
C GLU A 29 -4.81 -0.08 17.44
N SER A 30 -4.74 -1.00 16.46
CA SER A 30 -4.56 -2.44 16.69
C SER A 30 -3.12 -2.93 16.42
N GLY A 31 -2.18 -2.01 16.14
CA GLY A 31 -0.77 -2.32 15.92
C GLY A 31 -0.45 -2.96 14.56
N TYR A 32 -1.37 -2.90 13.59
CA TYR A 32 -1.16 -3.45 12.24
C TYR A 32 -0.37 -2.51 11.33
N VAL A 33 -0.12 -1.29 11.77
CA VAL A 33 0.55 -0.25 10.99
C VAL A 33 1.82 0.16 11.71
N THR A 34 2.95 -0.01 11.04
CA THR A 34 4.27 0.42 11.53
C THR A 34 4.43 1.93 11.46
N GLY A 35 5.53 2.47 11.98
CA GLY A 35 5.84 3.90 11.92
C GLY A 35 5.85 4.44 10.49
N VAL A 36 5.61 5.75 10.37
CA VAL A 36 5.71 6.45 9.08
C VAL A 36 7.17 6.51 8.63
N LYS A 37 7.40 6.18 7.37
CA LYS A 37 8.72 6.18 6.71
C LYS A 37 8.81 7.33 5.70
N ASP A 38 10.01 7.52 5.12
CA ASP A 38 10.28 8.57 4.14
C ASP A 38 11.02 7.98 2.93
N GLN A 39 10.41 8.06 1.75
CA GLN A 39 11.00 7.58 0.50
C GLN A 39 12.10 8.51 -0.05
N GLY A 40 12.19 9.74 0.44
CA GLY A 40 13.16 10.71 -0.05
C GLY A 40 13.01 11.00 -1.55
N ASN A 41 14.14 11.21 -2.23
CA ASN A 41 14.19 11.53 -3.67
C ASN A 41 14.21 10.27 -4.56
N CYS A 42 13.47 9.24 -4.20
CA CYS A 42 13.36 7.99 -4.96
C CYS A 42 11.88 7.70 -5.22
N GLY A 43 11.51 7.40 -6.46
CA GLY A 43 10.15 7.05 -6.87
C GLY A 43 9.74 5.64 -6.42
N SER A 44 9.94 5.32 -5.14
CA SER A 44 9.75 4.01 -4.53
C SER A 44 8.46 3.87 -3.73
N CYS A 45 7.49 4.77 -3.90
CA CYS A 45 6.20 4.74 -3.21
C CYS A 45 5.50 3.36 -3.29
N TRP A 46 5.62 2.69 -4.43
CA TRP A 46 5.14 1.33 -4.65
C TRP A 46 5.76 0.31 -3.69
N ALA A 47 7.05 0.46 -3.36
CA ALA A 47 7.74 -0.41 -2.41
C ALA A 47 7.26 -0.17 -0.97
N PHE A 48 7.05 1.09 -0.56
CA PHE A 48 6.48 1.44 0.75
C PHE A 48 5.03 0.98 0.90
N SER A 49 4.23 1.12 -0.15
CA SER A 49 2.86 0.59 -0.16
C SER A 49 2.87 -0.95 -0.02
N THR A 50 3.77 -1.64 -0.73
CA THR A 50 3.96 -3.09 -0.62
C THR A 50 4.37 -3.51 0.78
N THR A 51 5.43 -2.91 1.34
CA THR A 51 5.89 -3.29 2.69
C THR A 51 4.85 -3.00 3.74
N GLY A 52 4.10 -1.90 3.62
CA GLY A 52 3.03 -1.55 4.53
C GLY A 52 1.91 -2.61 4.61
N THR A 53 1.48 -3.16 3.47
CA THR A 53 0.50 -4.27 3.49
C THR A 53 1.11 -5.56 4.03
N MET A 54 2.36 -5.87 3.67
CA MET A 54 3.09 -7.03 4.18
C MET A 54 3.22 -6.99 5.71
N GLU A 55 3.54 -5.83 6.26
CA GLU A 55 3.64 -5.57 7.71
C GLU A 55 2.30 -5.81 8.40
N GLY A 56 1.21 -5.30 7.84
CA GLY A 56 -0.14 -5.51 8.35
C GLY A 56 -0.57 -6.97 8.34
N GLN A 57 -0.34 -7.68 7.23
CA GLN A 57 -0.68 -9.09 7.11
C GLN A 57 0.21 -9.99 7.98
N TYR A 58 1.49 -9.65 8.11
CA TYR A 58 2.40 -10.37 9.00
C TYR A 58 1.95 -10.23 10.47
N MET A 59 1.59 -9.01 10.89
CA MET A 59 1.02 -8.77 12.22
C MET A 59 -0.28 -9.56 12.45
N LYS A 60 -1.14 -9.64 11.42
CA LYS A 60 -2.39 -10.43 11.48
C LYS A 60 -2.12 -11.90 11.76
N ASN A 61 -1.14 -12.48 11.06
CA ASN A 61 -0.88 -13.92 11.09
C ASN A 61 0.05 -14.33 12.24
N GLU A 62 1.10 -13.53 12.49
CA GLU A 62 2.19 -13.88 13.41
C GLU A 62 2.11 -13.16 14.76
N ARG A 63 1.19 -12.20 14.89
CA ARG A 63 1.03 -11.36 16.11
C ARG A 63 2.32 -10.64 16.52
N THR A 64 3.16 -10.34 15.53
CA THR A 64 4.45 -9.69 15.71
C THR A 64 4.56 -8.51 14.76
N SER A 65 4.84 -7.32 15.29
CA SER A 65 5.14 -6.15 14.48
C SER A 65 6.56 -6.24 13.95
N ILE A 66 6.72 -6.01 12.65
CA ILE A 66 8.00 -6.05 11.95
C ILE A 66 8.04 -4.93 10.92
N SER A 67 9.22 -4.38 10.66
CA SER A 67 9.45 -3.44 9.55
C SER A 67 10.19 -4.16 8.43
N PHE A 68 9.62 -4.16 7.24
CA PHE A 68 10.19 -4.80 6.06
C PHE A 68 10.98 -3.82 5.19
N SER A 69 11.88 -4.38 4.37
CA SER A 69 12.81 -3.64 3.52
C SER A 69 12.18 -3.19 2.21
N GLU A 70 12.01 -1.90 2.03
CA GLU A 70 11.70 -1.28 0.74
C GLU A 70 12.89 -1.36 -0.22
N GLN A 71 14.12 -1.25 0.33
CA GLN A 71 15.33 -1.27 -0.49
C GLN A 71 15.52 -2.61 -1.22
N GLN A 72 15.19 -3.73 -0.58
CA GLN A 72 15.24 -5.03 -1.27
C GLN A 72 14.32 -5.03 -2.48
N LEU A 73 13.12 -4.48 -2.38
CA LEU A 73 12.19 -4.40 -3.51
C LEU A 73 12.75 -3.50 -4.62
N VAL A 74 13.28 -2.33 -4.25
CA VAL A 74 13.90 -1.38 -5.19
C VAL A 74 15.05 -2.02 -5.96
N ASP A 75 15.93 -2.72 -5.27
CA ASP A 75 17.15 -3.30 -5.86
C ASP A 75 16.90 -4.62 -6.61
N CYS A 76 15.88 -5.41 -6.22
CA CYS A 76 15.78 -6.81 -6.65
C CYS A 76 14.58 -7.14 -7.54
N SER A 77 13.50 -6.36 -7.52
CA SER A 77 12.26 -6.72 -8.23
C SER A 77 12.19 -6.25 -9.69
N GLY A 78 13.28 -5.74 -10.24
CA GLY A 78 13.39 -5.31 -11.64
C GLY A 78 12.96 -6.37 -12.65
N PRO A 79 13.41 -7.65 -12.56
CA PRO A 79 12.99 -8.71 -13.46
C PRO A 79 11.48 -9.01 -13.47
N TRP A 80 10.74 -8.55 -12.45
CA TRP A 80 9.29 -8.67 -12.35
C TRP A 80 8.54 -7.43 -12.86
N GLY A 81 9.24 -6.46 -13.44
CA GLY A 81 8.66 -5.29 -14.09
C GLY A 81 8.66 -4.02 -13.27
N ASN A 82 9.29 -4.00 -12.08
CA ASN A 82 9.54 -2.78 -11.33
C ASN A 82 10.77 -2.05 -11.86
N ASN A 83 10.84 -0.72 -11.68
CA ASN A 83 11.90 0.12 -12.20
C ASN A 83 12.58 0.92 -11.08
N GLY A 84 12.86 0.29 -9.95
CA GLY A 84 13.58 0.88 -8.83
C GLY A 84 13.03 2.23 -8.40
N CYS A 85 13.86 3.27 -8.42
CA CYS A 85 13.46 4.66 -8.16
C CYS A 85 12.68 5.32 -9.32
N GLY A 86 12.61 4.70 -10.48
CA GLY A 86 11.82 5.15 -11.63
C GLY A 86 10.34 4.76 -11.57
N GLY A 87 9.92 4.08 -10.51
CA GLY A 87 8.53 3.65 -10.31
C GLY A 87 8.34 2.14 -10.36
N GLY A 88 7.13 1.69 -10.05
CA GLY A 88 6.78 0.28 -10.04
C GLY A 88 5.34 0.05 -9.61
N LEU A 89 5.00 -1.22 -9.40
CA LEU A 89 3.69 -1.68 -9.00
C LEU A 89 3.81 -2.65 -7.82
N MET A 90 2.87 -2.59 -6.91
CA MET A 90 2.80 -3.48 -5.76
C MET A 90 2.63 -4.93 -6.19
N GLU A 91 1.83 -5.18 -7.22
CA GLU A 91 1.56 -6.51 -7.76
C GLU A 91 2.83 -7.16 -8.34
N ASN A 92 3.69 -6.38 -9.02
CA ASN A 92 4.99 -6.86 -9.48
C ASN A 92 5.91 -7.24 -8.30
N ALA A 93 5.86 -6.47 -7.23
CA ALA A 93 6.57 -6.81 -5.99
C ALA A 93 6.01 -8.09 -5.34
N TYR A 94 4.70 -8.29 -5.35
CA TYR A 94 4.11 -9.54 -4.85
C TYR A 94 4.55 -10.75 -5.68
N GLU A 95 4.64 -10.63 -7.00
CA GLU A 95 5.14 -11.72 -7.85
C GLU A 95 6.61 -12.07 -7.54
N TYR A 96 7.45 -11.06 -7.29
CA TYR A 96 8.81 -11.28 -6.76
C TYR A 96 8.76 -12.00 -5.41
N LEU A 97 7.91 -11.56 -4.48
CA LEU A 97 7.81 -12.10 -3.12
C LEU A 97 7.13 -13.48 -3.02
N LYS A 98 6.53 -13.98 -4.10
CA LYS A 98 6.11 -15.39 -4.19
C LYS A 98 7.31 -16.34 -4.25
N GLN A 99 8.42 -15.87 -4.79
CA GLN A 99 9.64 -16.67 -5.01
C GLN A 99 10.71 -16.40 -3.97
N PHE A 100 10.80 -15.16 -3.48
CA PHE A 100 11.84 -14.69 -2.59
C PHE A 100 11.26 -14.16 -1.27
N GLY A 101 11.91 -14.48 -0.17
CA GLY A 101 11.53 -13.95 1.14
C GLY A 101 11.87 -12.46 1.25
N LEU A 102 10.99 -11.70 1.88
CA LEU A 102 11.23 -10.30 2.20
C LEU A 102 12.05 -10.20 3.48
N GLU A 103 13.17 -9.49 3.42
CA GLU A 103 14.03 -9.18 4.55
C GLU A 103 13.46 -8.03 5.38
N THR A 104 13.98 -7.89 6.61
CA THR A 104 13.63 -6.75 7.47
C THR A 104 14.33 -5.49 7.03
N GLU A 105 13.78 -4.34 7.42
CA GLU A 105 14.43 -3.03 7.23
C GLU A 105 15.83 -2.98 7.88
N SER A 106 16.01 -3.64 9.01
CA SER A 106 17.32 -3.69 9.69
C SER A 106 18.37 -4.52 8.97
N SER A 107 17.98 -5.59 8.26
CA SER A 107 18.91 -6.44 7.49
C SER A 107 19.24 -5.87 6.11
N TYR A 108 18.30 -5.11 5.53
CA TYR A 108 18.46 -4.50 4.22
C TYR A 108 17.95 -3.04 4.23
N PRO A 109 18.72 -2.12 4.86
CA PRO A 109 18.27 -0.75 5.14
C PRO A 109 17.97 0.08 3.89
N TYR A 110 16.97 0.96 3.99
CA TYR A 110 16.59 1.90 2.93
C TYR A 110 17.65 2.99 2.71
N ARG A 111 17.91 3.32 1.45
CA ARG A 111 18.95 4.28 1.05
C ARG A 111 18.47 5.36 0.08
N ALA A 112 17.22 5.29 -0.39
CA ALA A 112 16.62 6.20 -1.37
C ALA A 112 17.42 6.31 -2.69
N VAL A 113 18.13 5.26 -3.08
CA VAL A 113 18.89 5.16 -4.33
C VAL A 113 18.93 3.69 -4.76
N GLU A 114 18.87 3.46 -6.06
CA GLU A 114 19.01 2.11 -6.62
C GLU A 114 20.39 1.53 -6.38
N GLY A 115 20.45 0.24 -6.11
CA GLY A 115 21.68 -0.51 -5.95
C GLY A 115 21.61 -1.89 -6.57
N GLN A 116 22.74 -2.58 -6.54
CA GLN A 116 22.78 -3.99 -6.89
C GLN A 116 21.99 -4.80 -5.86
N CYS A 117 21.18 -5.76 -6.34
CA CYS A 117 20.45 -6.67 -5.47
C CYS A 117 21.42 -7.48 -4.59
N ARG A 118 21.20 -7.43 -3.27
CA ARG A 118 22.01 -8.12 -2.25
C ARG A 118 21.17 -9.09 -1.44
N TYR A 119 20.04 -9.54 -1.99
CA TYR A 119 19.14 -10.47 -1.31
C TYR A 119 19.88 -11.66 -0.73
N ASN A 120 19.60 -11.94 0.56
CA ASN A 120 20.11 -13.12 1.24
C ASN A 120 18.93 -13.98 1.71
N ARG A 121 18.79 -15.18 1.11
CA ARG A 121 17.70 -16.11 1.45
C ARG A 121 17.61 -16.43 2.94
N GLN A 122 18.74 -16.49 3.63
CA GLN A 122 18.78 -16.82 5.07
C GLN A 122 18.21 -15.70 5.96
N LEU A 123 18.08 -14.48 5.43
CA LEU A 123 17.53 -13.31 6.12
C LEU A 123 16.08 -13.01 5.73
N GLY A 124 15.52 -13.77 4.78
CA GLY A 124 14.12 -13.68 4.39
C GLY A 124 13.21 -14.09 5.56
N VAL A 125 12.17 -13.30 5.82
CA VAL A 125 11.25 -13.51 6.95
C VAL A 125 9.85 -13.88 6.49
N ALA A 126 9.36 -13.22 5.45
CA ALA A 126 7.99 -13.38 4.96
C ALA A 126 7.95 -13.52 3.45
N LYS A 127 6.92 -14.20 2.95
CA LYS A 127 6.65 -14.32 1.51
C LYS A 127 5.18 -14.09 1.20
N VAL A 128 4.89 -13.80 -0.05
CA VAL A 128 3.54 -13.77 -0.59
C VAL A 128 3.14 -15.17 -1.10
N THR A 129 1.93 -15.60 -0.78
CA THR A 129 1.35 -16.85 -1.29
C THR A 129 0.29 -16.63 -2.35
N GLY A 130 -0.24 -15.42 -2.43
CA GLY A 130 -1.24 -14.93 -3.36
C GLY A 130 -1.60 -13.51 -2.98
N TYR A 131 -2.44 -12.86 -3.76
CA TYR A 131 -2.95 -11.53 -3.40
C TYR A 131 -4.34 -11.27 -4.01
N TYR A 132 -5.13 -10.50 -3.28
CA TYR A 132 -6.40 -10.01 -3.76
C TYR A 132 -6.22 -8.74 -4.60
N THR A 133 -7.09 -8.59 -5.60
CA THR A 133 -7.23 -7.36 -6.39
C THR A 133 -8.70 -6.94 -6.40
N LEU A 134 -8.96 -5.65 -6.56
CA LEU A 134 -10.31 -5.10 -6.67
C LEU A 134 -10.62 -4.68 -8.11
N HIS A 135 -11.90 -4.78 -8.47
CA HIS A 135 -12.38 -4.10 -9.67
C HIS A 135 -12.19 -2.58 -9.52
N SER A 136 -11.65 -1.96 -10.56
CA SER A 136 -11.38 -0.52 -10.59
C SER A 136 -12.63 0.31 -10.25
N GLY A 137 -12.46 1.25 -9.33
CA GLY A 137 -13.53 2.16 -8.89
C GLY A 137 -14.45 1.62 -7.80
N ASN A 138 -14.24 0.39 -7.32
CA ASN A 138 -15.10 -0.23 -6.32
C ASN A 138 -14.73 0.21 -4.88
N GLU A 139 -15.13 1.42 -4.48
CA GLU A 139 -14.90 1.91 -3.11
C GLU A 139 -15.62 1.04 -2.04
N ALA A 140 -16.77 0.47 -2.34
CA ALA A 140 -17.47 -0.44 -1.42
C ALA A 140 -16.66 -1.73 -1.20
N GLY A 141 -16.08 -2.29 -2.27
CA GLY A 141 -15.16 -3.42 -2.19
C GLY A 141 -13.88 -3.08 -1.41
N LEU A 142 -13.33 -1.89 -1.61
CA LEU A 142 -12.16 -1.41 -0.83
C LEU A 142 -12.50 -1.27 0.65
N LYS A 143 -13.68 -0.73 0.99
CA LYS A 143 -14.15 -0.68 2.38
C LYS A 143 -14.25 -2.08 2.99
N SER A 144 -14.80 -3.04 2.25
CA SER A 144 -14.89 -4.43 2.70
C SER A 144 -13.51 -5.05 2.89
N LEU A 145 -12.61 -4.88 1.92
CA LEU A 145 -11.23 -5.40 1.99
C LEU A 145 -10.47 -4.85 3.20
N VAL A 146 -10.45 -3.52 3.35
CA VAL A 146 -9.78 -2.87 4.49
C VAL A 146 -10.46 -3.24 5.80
N GLY A 147 -11.80 -3.31 5.82
CA GLY A 147 -12.58 -3.58 7.05
C GLY A 147 -12.46 -5.00 7.58
N SER A 148 -12.19 -5.99 6.71
CA SER A 148 -12.11 -7.40 7.10
C SER A 148 -10.70 -7.98 7.08
N GLU A 149 -9.86 -7.53 6.12
CA GLU A 149 -8.57 -8.18 5.88
C GLU A 149 -7.39 -7.41 6.45
N GLY A 150 -7.41 -6.07 6.46
CA GLY A 150 -6.31 -5.26 6.98
C GLY A 150 -5.93 -4.10 6.06
N PRO A 151 -4.78 -3.43 6.35
CA PRO A 151 -4.26 -2.36 5.51
C PRO A 151 -4.03 -2.81 4.07
N ALA A 152 -4.57 -2.07 3.10
CA ALA A 152 -4.50 -2.39 1.67
C ALA A 152 -3.63 -1.40 0.90
N ALA A 153 -2.84 -1.90 -0.05
CA ALA A 153 -2.10 -1.07 -1.00
C ALA A 153 -3.07 -0.43 -1.99
N VAL A 154 -2.93 0.86 -2.22
CA VAL A 154 -3.74 1.62 -3.17
C VAL A 154 -2.88 2.59 -3.95
N ALA A 155 -3.33 2.96 -5.15
CA ALA A 155 -2.72 4.04 -5.92
C ALA A 155 -3.68 5.23 -6.01
N VAL A 156 -3.11 6.43 -6.07
CA VAL A 156 -3.85 7.69 -6.17
C VAL A 156 -3.23 8.62 -7.20
N ASP A 157 -4.03 9.54 -7.69
CA ASP A 157 -3.56 10.69 -8.45
C ASP A 157 -3.21 11.83 -7.50
N VAL A 158 -1.95 12.19 -7.45
CA VAL A 158 -1.40 13.27 -6.62
C VAL A 158 -1.22 14.52 -7.46
N GLU A 159 -1.93 15.56 -7.07
CA GLU A 159 -1.81 16.91 -7.60
C GLU A 159 -1.15 17.84 -6.56
N SER A 160 -0.96 19.11 -6.93
CA SER A 160 -0.28 20.08 -6.06
C SER A 160 -0.98 20.32 -4.73
N ASP A 161 -2.31 20.26 -4.69
CA ASP A 161 -3.11 20.41 -3.48
C ASP A 161 -2.91 19.22 -2.50
N PHE A 162 -2.72 18.00 -3.04
CA PHE A 162 -2.34 16.84 -2.21
C PHE A 162 -0.95 17.02 -1.59
N MET A 163 0.03 17.48 -2.38
CA MET A 163 1.40 17.71 -1.85
C MET A 163 1.42 18.73 -0.72
N MET A 164 0.54 19.74 -0.77
CA MET A 164 0.42 20.80 0.23
C MET A 164 -0.56 20.48 1.37
N TYR A 165 -1.15 19.30 1.39
CA TYR A 165 -2.10 18.90 2.42
C TYR A 165 -1.50 19.01 3.83
N ARG A 166 -2.28 19.53 4.78
CA ARG A 166 -1.89 19.70 6.18
C ARG A 166 -2.78 18.93 7.14
N SER A 167 -4.09 19.10 7.04
CA SER A 167 -5.05 18.47 7.95
C SER A 167 -6.48 18.54 7.40
N GLY A 168 -7.39 17.80 8.05
CA GLY A 168 -8.81 17.75 7.70
C GLY A 168 -9.13 16.67 6.66
N ILE A 169 -10.38 16.61 6.21
CA ILE A 169 -10.77 15.68 5.16
C ILE A 169 -10.48 16.32 3.80
N TYR A 170 -9.49 15.78 3.11
CA TYR A 170 -9.04 16.20 1.79
C TYR A 170 -10.11 15.91 0.73
N GLN A 171 -10.46 16.94 -0.04
CA GLN A 171 -11.37 16.87 -1.18
C GLN A 171 -10.74 17.65 -2.34
N SER A 172 -10.36 16.95 -3.39
CA SER A 172 -9.80 17.59 -4.60
C SER A 172 -10.87 17.76 -5.67
N GLN A 173 -10.71 18.84 -6.46
CA GLN A 173 -11.48 19.10 -7.67
C GLN A 173 -10.64 18.87 -8.94
N THR A 174 -9.36 18.56 -8.80
CA THR A 174 -8.39 18.52 -9.89
C THR A 174 -7.86 17.12 -10.18
N CYS A 175 -7.79 16.25 -9.16
CA CYS A 175 -7.31 14.89 -9.35
C CYS A 175 -8.26 14.03 -10.19
N SER A 176 -7.69 13.08 -10.91
CA SER A 176 -8.39 12.16 -11.81
C SER A 176 -8.37 10.72 -11.27
N PRO A 177 -9.45 9.95 -11.39
CA PRO A 177 -9.44 8.52 -11.04
C PRO A 177 -8.59 7.68 -12.01
N LEU A 178 -8.12 8.25 -13.12
CA LEU A 178 -7.34 7.60 -14.17
C LEU A 178 -5.85 8.02 -14.18
N GLY A 179 -5.51 9.11 -13.47
CA GLY A 179 -4.17 9.71 -13.47
C GLY A 179 -3.21 9.14 -12.43
N LEU A 180 -3.36 7.89 -12.01
CA LEU A 180 -2.59 7.29 -10.92
C LEU A 180 -1.08 7.48 -11.08
N ASN A 181 -0.45 8.14 -10.11
CA ASN A 181 0.97 8.46 -10.13
C ASN A 181 1.69 8.22 -8.79
N HIS A 182 0.96 7.83 -7.74
CA HIS A 182 1.52 7.62 -6.41
C HIS A 182 0.87 6.44 -5.70
N ALA A 183 1.66 5.62 -5.03
CA ALA A 183 1.17 4.49 -4.25
C ALA A 183 1.24 4.80 -2.75
N VAL A 184 0.17 4.46 -2.03
CA VAL A 184 0.00 4.72 -0.60
C VAL A 184 -0.69 3.52 0.08
N LEU A 185 -0.97 3.61 1.37
CA LEU A 185 -1.57 2.53 2.14
C LEU A 185 -2.89 2.98 2.79
N ALA A 186 -4.01 2.37 2.42
CA ALA A 186 -5.28 2.56 3.10
C ALA A 186 -5.29 1.76 4.40
N VAL A 187 -5.26 2.46 5.55
CA VAL A 187 -5.14 1.85 6.88
C VAL A 187 -6.43 1.89 7.69
N GLY A 188 -7.48 2.47 7.14
CA GLY A 188 -8.76 2.56 7.80
C GLY A 188 -9.72 3.50 7.10
N TYR A 189 -10.86 3.68 7.71
CA TYR A 189 -11.91 4.60 7.25
C TYR A 189 -12.84 4.97 8.40
N GLY A 190 -13.59 6.05 8.22
CA GLY A 190 -14.58 6.52 9.18
C GLY A 190 -15.50 7.56 8.58
N THR A 191 -16.25 8.23 9.47
CA THR A 191 -17.13 9.36 9.14
C THR A 191 -16.93 10.43 10.17
N GLN A 192 -16.77 11.68 9.77
CA GLN A 192 -16.71 12.84 10.64
C GLN A 192 -17.62 13.94 10.09
N ASP A 193 -18.49 14.47 10.93
CA ASP A 193 -19.43 15.55 10.60
C ASP A 193 -20.23 15.26 9.30
N GLY A 194 -20.68 13.99 9.15
CA GLY A 194 -21.42 13.53 7.98
C GLY A 194 -20.58 13.28 6.72
N THR A 195 -19.26 13.46 6.78
CA THR A 195 -18.35 13.20 5.66
C THR A 195 -17.59 11.91 5.88
N ASP A 196 -17.77 10.97 4.96
CA ASP A 196 -17.02 9.72 4.93
C ASP A 196 -15.58 9.96 4.48
N TYR A 197 -14.61 9.25 5.08
CA TYR A 197 -13.20 9.38 4.73
C TYR A 197 -12.44 8.07 4.80
N TRP A 198 -11.35 8.01 4.06
CA TRP A 198 -10.27 7.04 4.17
C TRP A 198 -9.17 7.57 5.07
N ILE A 199 -8.52 6.70 5.85
CA ILE A 199 -7.26 6.99 6.54
C ILE A 199 -6.15 6.38 5.69
N VAL A 200 -5.25 7.22 5.21
CA VAL A 200 -4.20 6.82 4.26
C VAL A 200 -2.84 7.17 4.82
N LYS A 201 -1.95 6.17 4.90
CA LYS A 201 -0.54 6.34 5.27
C LYS A 201 0.26 6.68 4.03
N ASN A 202 1.02 7.77 4.08
CA ASN A 202 1.96 8.17 3.05
C ASN A 202 3.40 7.82 3.44
N SER A 203 4.34 8.00 2.51
CA SER A 203 5.78 7.73 2.65
C SER A 203 6.62 8.99 2.47
N TRP A 204 6.18 10.13 3.02
CA TRP A 204 6.86 11.44 2.94
C TRP A 204 7.26 11.99 4.31
N GLY A 205 7.51 11.09 5.27
CA GLY A 205 7.92 11.46 6.62
C GLY A 205 6.80 12.04 7.47
N LEU A 206 7.13 12.28 8.74
CA LEU A 206 6.19 12.75 9.77
C LEU A 206 5.79 14.22 9.64
N SER A 207 6.55 15.02 8.89
CA SER A 207 6.29 16.46 8.72
C SER A 207 5.19 16.76 7.69
N TRP A 208 4.83 15.80 6.85
CA TRP A 208 3.78 15.93 5.86
C TRP A 208 2.42 15.56 6.45
N GLY A 209 1.38 16.31 6.06
CA GLY A 209 -0.01 16.03 6.42
C GLY A 209 -0.25 15.91 7.92
N GLU A 210 -1.12 14.99 8.30
CA GLU A 210 -1.44 14.65 9.69
C GLU A 210 -0.42 13.64 10.23
N ARG A 211 0.80 14.09 10.50
CA ARG A 211 1.94 13.25 10.95
C ARG A 211 2.24 12.07 10.00
N GLY A 212 2.25 12.35 8.70
CA GLY A 212 2.51 11.37 7.65
C GLY A 212 1.26 10.70 7.10
N TYR A 213 0.08 11.05 7.58
CA TYR A 213 -1.21 10.54 7.11
C TYR A 213 -2.03 11.62 6.42
N ILE A 214 -2.97 11.19 5.58
CA ILE A 214 -4.03 12.01 5.00
C ILE A 214 -5.37 11.34 5.21
N ARG A 215 -6.41 12.13 5.48
CA ARG A 215 -7.79 11.68 5.44
C ARG A 215 -8.40 12.14 4.12
N MET A 216 -8.72 11.20 3.24
CA MET A 216 -9.27 11.47 1.91
C MET A 216 -10.77 11.21 1.89
N ALA A 217 -11.56 12.09 1.30
CA ALA A 217 -13.00 11.89 1.20
C ALA A 217 -13.32 10.57 0.49
N ARG A 218 -14.25 9.80 1.08
CA ARG A 218 -14.73 8.49 0.61
C ARG A 218 -16.15 8.62 0.07
N ASN A 219 -16.53 7.72 -0.85
CA ASN A 219 -17.84 7.75 -1.51
C ASN A 219 -18.09 9.05 -2.32
N ARG A 220 -17.01 9.56 -2.94
CA ARG A 220 -17.03 10.76 -3.78
C ARG A 220 -16.60 10.43 -5.21
N GLY A 221 -17.20 9.38 -5.79
CA GLY A 221 -16.93 9.00 -7.18
C GLY A 221 -15.51 8.49 -7.41
N ASN A 222 -14.95 7.72 -6.46
CA ASN A 222 -13.58 7.24 -6.52
C ASN A 222 -12.56 8.39 -6.64
N MET A 223 -12.68 9.37 -5.76
CA MET A 223 -11.85 10.58 -5.77
C MET A 223 -10.35 10.24 -5.81
N CYS A 224 -9.62 10.87 -6.72
CA CYS A 224 -8.20 10.62 -7.01
C CYS A 224 -7.86 9.14 -7.32
N GLY A 225 -8.83 8.32 -7.66
CA GLY A 225 -8.62 6.94 -8.06
C GLY A 225 -8.27 5.96 -6.93
N ILE A 226 -8.55 6.29 -5.67
CA ILE A 226 -8.12 5.48 -4.51
C ILE A 226 -8.56 4.02 -4.59
N ALA A 227 -9.66 3.71 -5.27
CA ALA A 227 -10.13 2.35 -5.52
C ALA A 227 -9.87 1.88 -6.96
N SER A 228 -9.08 2.60 -7.76
CA SER A 228 -8.79 2.21 -9.15
C SER A 228 -7.75 1.11 -9.25
N LEU A 229 -6.77 1.10 -8.35
CA LEU A 229 -5.76 0.06 -8.23
C LEU A 229 -5.57 -0.23 -6.74
N ALA A 230 -6.19 -1.30 -6.28
CA ALA A 230 -6.13 -1.72 -4.89
C ALA A 230 -5.83 -3.21 -4.78
N SER A 231 -4.90 -3.57 -3.91
CA SER A 231 -4.49 -4.95 -3.70
C SER A 231 -4.07 -5.24 -2.27
N LEU A 232 -4.12 -6.52 -1.89
CA LEU A 232 -3.75 -6.98 -0.55
C LEU A 232 -3.14 -8.37 -0.63
N PRO A 233 -1.87 -8.57 -0.18
CA PRO A 233 -1.20 -9.85 -0.25
C PRO A 233 -1.66 -10.80 0.87
N MET A 234 -1.63 -12.08 0.58
CA MET A 234 -1.67 -13.16 1.56
C MET A 234 -0.23 -13.48 1.95
N VAL A 235 0.09 -13.33 3.23
CA VAL A 235 1.47 -13.42 3.73
C VAL A 235 1.64 -14.67 4.57
N ALA A 236 2.76 -15.36 4.38
CA ALA A 236 3.21 -16.47 5.21
C ALA A 236 4.68 -16.27 5.61
N ARG A 237 5.13 -16.98 6.63
CA ARG A 237 6.55 -17.06 6.94
C ARG A 237 7.33 -17.62 5.76
N PHE A 238 8.52 -17.08 5.54
CA PHE A 238 9.47 -17.64 4.59
C PHE A 238 10.24 -18.78 5.26
N PRO A 239 10.35 -19.98 4.61
CA PRO A 239 11.00 -21.15 5.17
C PRO A 239 12.52 -21.04 5.20
#